data_f7d694a4b4edbcf0d024099d29c3253c
#
_entry.id   f7d694a4b4edbcf0d024099d29c3253c
#
_cell.length_a   1.000
_cell.length_b   1.000
_cell.length_c   1.000
_cell.angle_alpha   90.00
_cell.angle_beta   90.00
_cell.angle_gamma   90.00
#
_symmetry.space_group_name_H-M   'P 1'
#
loop_
_entity.id
_entity.type
_entity.pdbx_description
1 polymer ?
#
loop_
_entity_poly.entity_id
_entity_poly.type
_entity_poly.pdbx_seq_one_letter_code
_entity_poly.pdbx_strand_id
1 'polypeptide(L)'
;MKNVTRRSALGLLAVTGGATLLAACGAQPQATSGNASGSASASASASKTARTDYSGVAVLEGYTSKPSDYQPATRTEPSKNAPVPVKPAVANENSVEGLYQSIAFFGAALEYYMRTGKTEPLRECALDKSELKSMIEPESGTLGEKLVKGEAWMHDASVVITMLSAQPEREGDTYNWDIRLTMDPGEFIASKDRVQEAPSESERKDEVERTLHGVYENGAWKLTGMRASSSSSSASAS
;
A
#
# COMPACT_ATOMS: atom_id res chain seq x y z
N MET A 1 30.99 -22.70 23.90
CA MET A 1 30.98 -22.27 25.30
C MET A 1 31.09 -20.76 25.38
N LYS A 2 30.01 -20.07 25.71
CA LYS A 2 29.92 -18.88 26.59
C LYS A 2 28.51 -18.32 26.48
N ASN A 3 27.71 -18.66 27.50
CA ASN A 3 26.41 -18.05 27.78
C ASN A 3 26.62 -16.61 28.24
N VAL A 4 25.78 -15.68 27.76
CA VAL A 4 25.57 -14.40 28.44
C VAL A 4 24.08 -14.14 28.56
N THR A 5 23.58 -14.38 29.74
CA THR A 5 22.28 -13.99 30.28
C THR A 5 22.39 -12.56 30.82
N ARG A 6 21.43 -11.65 30.53
CA ARG A 6 21.10 -10.45 31.30
C ARG A 6 19.69 -10.01 30.97
N ARG A 7 18.72 -10.30 31.80
CA ARG A 7 18.19 -9.62 33.02
C ARG A 7 17.59 -8.24 32.70
N SER A 8 16.30 -8.26 32.69
CA SER A 8 15.25 -7.40 33.29
C SER A 8 15.67 -6.03 33.85
N ALA A 9 14.93 -4.98 33.47
CA ALA A 9 14.57 -3.90 34.37
C ALA A 9 13.18 -3.34 34.00
N LEU A 10 12.23 -3.65 34.86
CA LEU A 10 10.93 -2.99 34.95
C LEU A 10 11.14 -1.59 35.54
N GLY A 11 10.59 -0.58 34.92
CA GLY A 11 10.47 0.77 35.45
C GLY A 11 9.03 1.25 35.33
N LEU A 12 8.27 1.06 36.40
CA LEU A 12 6.93 1.61 36.61
C LEU A 12 7.08 3.06 37.05
N LEU A 13 6.50 4.03 36.34
CA LEU A 13 6.22 5.36 36.89
C LEU A 13 4.78 5.74 36.58
N ALA A 14 3.98 5.65 37.65
CA ALA A 14 2.67 6.26 37.74
C ALA A 14 2.82 7.75 38.08
N VAL A 15 2.16 8.63 37.31
CA VAL A 15 1.89 10.01 37.77
C VAL A 15 0.40 10.28 37.56
N THR A 16 -0.23 10.42 38.71
CA THR A 16 -1.59 10.90 38.93
C THR A 16 -1.65 12.41 38.86
N GLY A 17 -2.77 12.95 38.39
CA GLY A 17 -3.19 14.29 38.83
C GLY A 17 -3.74 15.18 37.73
N GLY A 18 -4.99 15.54 37.88
CA GLY A 18 -5.51 16.86 37.70
C GLY A 18 -6.75 17.02 36.83
N ALA A 19 -7.92 16.75 37.41
CA ALA A 19 -9.21 17.23 36.90
C ALA A 19 -9.38 18.71 37.21
N THR A 20 -9.74 19.54 36.19
CA THR A 20 -10.37 20.84 36.44
C THR A 20 -11.62 20.95 35.60
N LEU A 21 -12.75 20.80 36.30
CA LEU A 21 -14.08 21.20 35.83
C LEU A 21 -14.22 22.71 35.95
N LEU A 22 -14.54 23.39 34.85
CA LEU A 22 -15.07 24.74 34.89
C LEU A 22 -16.50 24.71 34.32
N ALA A 23 -17.44 24.68 35.24
CA ALA A 23 -18.82 24.98 34.96
C ALA A 23 -18.99 26.50 34.92
N ALA A 24 -19.57 27.03 33.86
CA ALA A 24 -20.14 28.40 33.85
C ALA A 24 -21.57 28.33 33.39
N CYS A 25 -22.47 28.44 34.34
CA CYS A 25 -23.88 28.80 34.14
C CYS A 25 -23.99 30.27 33.80
N GLY A 26 -24.94 30.64 32.93
CA GLY A 26 -25.30 32.03 32.72
C GLY A 26 -26.44 32.24 31.72
N ALA A 27 -27.68 32.22 32.25
CA ALA A 27 -28.84 33.08 31.89
C ALA A 27 -29.38 33.09 30.45
N GLN A 28 -30.62 32.61 30.36
CA GLN A 28 -31.62 32.94 29.34
C GLN A 28 -32.25 34.33 29.63
N PRO A 29 -32.59 35.14 28.62
CA PRO A 29 -34.00 35.44 28.48
C PRO A 29 -34.54 35.44 27.03
N GLN A 30 -35.68 34.81 26.88
CA GLN A 30 -36.93 35.17 26.24
C GLN A 30 -37.00 35.83 24.85
N ALA A 31 -37.86 35.22 24.08
CA ALA A 31 -38.37 35.35 22.74
C ALA A 31 -38.60 36.74 22.19
N THR A 32 -38.34 36.89 20.90
CA THR A 32 -39.26 37.59 19.97
C THR A 32 -39.15 36.96 18.57
N SER A 33 -40.32 36.79 17.97
CA SER A 33 -40.57 36.25 16.64
C SER A 33 -39.94 37.10 15.54
N GLY A 34 -39.30 36.44 14.56
CA GLY A 34 -38.86 37.08 13.32
C GLY A 34 -38.54 36.01 12.28
N ASN A 35 -39.48 35.85 11.35
CA ASN A 35 -39.45 34.94 10.21
C ASN A 35 -38.39 35.42 9.20
N ALA A 36 -37.36 34.63 8.89
CA ALA A 36 -36.61 34.77 7.65
C ALA A 36 -35.94 33.43 7.30
N SER A 37 -36.38 32.82 6.22
CA SER A 37 -35.79 31.73 5.49
C SER A 37 -34.32 32.02 5.13
N GLY A 38 -33.45 31.05 5.40
CA GLY A 38 -32.07 31.09 5.02
C GLY A 38 -31.38 29.81 5.48
N SER A 39 -31.73 28.65 4.91
CA SER A 39 -30.95 27.40 5.09
C SER A 39 -29.65 27.55 4.36
N ALA A 40 -28.64 28.09 5.04
CA ALA A 40 -27.25 27.85 4.71
C ALA A 40 -26.79 26.62 5.51
N SER A 41 -26.92 25.44 4.89
CA SER A 41 -26.25 24.23 5.36
C SER A 41 -24.76 24.45 5.22
N ALA A 42 -24.13 25.00 6.25
CA ALA A 42 -22.69 24.97 6.39
C ALA A 42 -22.34 23.52 6.64
N SER A 43 -21.96 22.79 5.57
CA SER A 43 -21.19 21.56 5.69
C SER A 43 -19.93 21.91 6.45
N ALA A 44 -19.91 21.61 7.74
CA ALA A 44 -18.69 21.59 8.53
C ALA A 44 -17.80 20.49 7.92
N SER A 45 -16.90 20.90 7.03
CA SER A 45 -15.78 20.09 6.61
C SER A 45 -14.96 19.88 7.87
N ALA A 46 -15.12 18.72 8.52
CA ALA A 46 -14.25 18.31 9.59
C ALA A 46 -12.83 18.27 8.98
N SER A 47 -12.00 19.24 9.36
CA SER A 47 -10.59 19.23 9.03
C SER A 47 -10.00 17.95 9.62
N LYS A 48 -9.81 16.92 8.80
CA LYS A 48 -9.05 15.73 9.19
C LYS A 48 -7.68 16.24 9.65
N THR A 49 -7.33 16.01 10.89
CA THR A 49 -5.97 16.24 11.38
C THR A 49 -5.03 15.49 10.44
N ALA A 50 -4.11 16.20 9.80
CA ALA A 50 -3.18 15.59 8.86
C ALA A 50 -2.41 14.48 9.59
N ARG A 51 -2.36 13.30 8.99
CA ARG A 51 -1.57 12.17 9.48
C ARG A 51 -0.10 12.57 9.47
N THR A 52 0.61 12.35 10.58
CA THR A 52 2.04 12.70 10.73
C THR A 52 2.95 11.47 10.72
N ASP A 53 2.38 10.29 10.92
CA ASP A 53 3.12 9.03 10.91
C ASP A 53 2.49 8.06 9.92
N TYR A 54 3.23 7.75 8.88
CA TYR A 54 2.86 6.79 7.81
C TYR A 54 3.64 5.49 7.90
N SER A 55 4.49 5.30 8.92
CA SER A 55 5.26 4.07 9.09
C SER A 55 4.37 2.83 9.23
N GLY A 56 4.91 1.67 8.87
CA GLY A 56 4.19 0.41 8.90
C GLY A 56 3.56 0.04 7.56
N VAL A 57 2.63 -0.91 7.59
CA VAL A 57 2.00 -1.43 6.37
C VAL A 57 1.18 -0.35 5.67
N ALA A 58 1.46 -0.17 4.38
CA ALA A 58 0.68 0.74 3.54
C ALA A 58 -0.71 0.16 3.28
N VAL A 59 -1.74 0.93 3.64
CA VAL A 59 -3.13 0.51 3.52
C VAL A 59 -3.85 1.36 2.48
N LEU A 60 -4.39 0.71 1.46
CA LEU A 60 -5.27 1.35 0.49
C LEU A 60 -6.67 1.52 1.12
N GLU A 61 -7.20 2.74 1.08
CA GLU A 61 -8.54 3.05 1.60
C GLU A 61 -9.67 2.71 0.61
N GLY A 62 -9.37 2.46 -0.67
CA GLY A 62 -10.37 2.34 -1.74
C GLY A 62 -10.38 1.00 -2.48
N TYR A 63 -11.54 0.32 -2.42
CA TYR A 63 -11.89 -0.77 -3.33
C TYR A 63 -13.32 -0.56 -3.82
N THR A 64 -13.59 -0.67 -5.14
CA THR A 64 -14.96 -0.53 -5.68
C THR A 64 -15.84 -1.68 -5.27
N SER A 65 -15.25 -2.85 -5.09
CA SER A 65 -15.93 -4.01 -4.54
C SER A 65 -14.95 -4.85 -3.77
N LYS A 66 -15.29 -5.22 -2.56
CA LYS A 66 -14.74 -6.38 -1.86
C LYS A 66 -15.84 -7.42 -1.91
N PRO A 67 -15.92 -8.23 -2.97
CA PRO A 67 -16.93 -9.27 -3.02
C PRO A 67 -16.78 -10.16 -1.80
N SER A 68 -17.85 -10.37 -1.07
CA SER A 68 -17.88 -11.25 0.11
C SER A 68 -17.64 -12.71 -0.26
N ASP A 69 -17.70 -13.01 -1.56
CA ASP A 69 -17.58 -14.32 -2.17
C ASP A 69 -16.22 -14.55 -2.87
N TYR A 70 -15.18 -13.78 -2.50
CA TYR A 70 -13.82 -14.03 -3.00
C TYR A 70 -13.41 -15.47 -2.72
N GLN A 71 -12.94 -16.14 -3.77
CA GLN A 71 -12.45 -17.51 -3.74
C GLN A 71 -10.99 -17.52 -4.21
N PRO A 72 -10.05 -17.94 -3.36
CA PRO A 72 -8.69 -18.20 -3.79
C PRO A 72 -8.62 -19.21 -4.93
N ALA A 73 -7.58 -19.16 -5.73
CA ALA A 73 -7.35 -20.14 -6.78
C ALA A 73 -7.18 -21.55 -6.21
N THR A 74 -7.59 -22.53 -6.99
CA THR A 74 -7.35 -23.95 -6.70
C THR A 74 -6.31 -24.50 -7.67
N ARG A 75 -5.91 -25.74 -7.50
CA ARG A 75 -4.96 -26.40 -8.42
C ARG A 75 -5.51 -26.57 -9.84
N THR A 76 -6.81 -26.43 -10.01
CA THR A 76 -7.52 -26.64 -11.30
C THR A 76 -8.22 -25.38 -11.83
N GLU A 77 -8.43 -24.37 -10.99
CA GLU A 77 -9.16 -23.17 -11.37
C GLU A 77 -8.48 -21.91 -10.83
N PRO A 78 -8.47 -20.80 -11.60
CA PRO A 78 -8.00 -19.50 -11.14
C PRO A 78 -8.90 -18.91 -10.05
N SER A 79 -8.41 -17.91 -9.33
CA SER A 79 -9.17 -17.16 -8.33
C SER A 79 -10.43 -16.53 -8.92
N LYS A 80 -11.49 -16.41 -8.10
CA LYS A 80 -12.75 -15.75 -8.49
C LYS A 80 -13.04 -14.60 -7.55
N ASN A 81 -13.65 -13.55 -8.07
CA ASN A 81 -14.14 -12.39 -7.31
C ASN A 81 -13.06 -11.69 -6.46
N ALA A 82 -11.81 -11.64 -6.96
CA ALA A 82 -10.74 -10.93 -6.29
C ALA A 82 -11.13 -9.44 -6.10
N PRO A 83 -10.86 -8.85 -4.91
CA PRO A 83 -11.13 -7.45 -4.66
C PRO A 83 -10.42 -6.55 -5.67
N VAL A 84 -11.16 -5.65 -6.31
CA VAL A 84 -10.61 -4.72 -7.31
C VAL A 84 -10.17 -3.43 -6.61
N PRO A 85 -8.87 -3.09 -6.59
CA PRO A 85 -8.41 -1.84 -6.00
C PRO A 85 -8.85 -0.65 -6.85
N VAL A 86 -9.13 0.47 -6.19
CA VAL A 86 -9.46 1.74 -6.83
C VAL A 86 -8.50 2.81 -6.35
N LYS A 87 -7.94 3.53 -7.31
CA LYS A 87 -7.07 4.66 -7.00
C LYS A 87 -7.88 5.77 -6.30
N PRO A 88 -7.56 6.12 -5.04
CA PRO A 88 -8.28 7.18 -4.35
C PRO A 88 -7.98 8.55 -4.98
N ALA A 89 -8.94 9.48 -4.92
CA ALA A 89 -8.75 10.83 -5.47
C ALA A 89 -7.55 11.55 -4.84
N VAL A 90 -7.33 11.36 -3.53
CA VAL A 90 -6.20 11.94 -2.79
C VAL A 90 -4.83 11.49 -3.33
N ALA A 91 -4.73 10.33 -3.99
CA ALA A 91 -3.50 9.87 -4.63
C ALA A 91 -3.03 10.78 -5.78
N ASN A 92 -3.86 11.72 -6.24
CA ASN A 92 -3.49 12.72 -7.23
C ASN A 92 -3.14 14.09 -6.62
N GLU A 93 -3.13 14.22 -5.31
CA GLU A 93 -2.79 15.47 -4.63
C GLU A 93 -1.28 15.57 -4.41
N ASN A 94 -0.74 16.80 -4.54
CA ASN A 94 0.65 17.10 -4.18
C ASN A 94 0.81 17.20 -2.66
N SER A 95 0.77 16.06 -2.01
CA SER A 95 0.88 15.93 -0.56
C SER A 95 1.54 14.61 -0.17
N VAL A 96 2.06 14.50 1.05
CA VAL A 96 2.62 13.24 1.56
C VAL A 96 1.55 12.14 1.61
N GLU A 97 0.31 12.51 1.96
CA GLU A 97 -0.84 11.58 1.90
C GLU A 97 -1.08 11.07 0.47
N GLY A 98 -1.04 11.98 -0.53
CA GLY A 98 -1.20 11.62 -1.94
C GLY A 98 -0.11 10.66 -2.42
N LEU A 99 1.14 10.90 -2.03
CA LEU A 99 2.26 10.00 -2.32
C LEU A 99 2.05 8.62 -1.65
N TYR A 100 1.70 8.61 -0.35
CA TYR A 100 1.42 7.39 0.38
C TYR A 100 0.30 6.57 -0.26
N GLN A 101 -0.82 7.20 -0.62
CA GLN A 101 -1.94 6.51 -1.25
C GLN A 101 -1.60 6.03 -2.67
N SER A 102 -0.71 6.71 -3.39
CA SER A 102 -0.19 6.22 -4.68
C SER A 102 0.66 4.96 -4.50
N ILE A 103 1.46 4.88 -3.44
CA ILE A 103 2.26 3.70 -3.09
C ILE A 103 1.35 2.54 -2.63
N ALA A 104 0.37 2.82 -1.77
CA ALA A 104 -0.59 1.83 -1.30
C ALA A 104 -1.43 1.25 -2.44
N PHE A 105 -1.85 2.11 -3.37
CA PHE A 105 -2.57 1.69 -4.58
C PHE A 105 -1.72 0.78 -5.47
N PHE A 106 -0.44 1.09 -5.64
CA PHE A 106 0.47 0.22 -6.39
C PHE A 106 0.57 -1.18 -5.77
N GLY A 107 0.74 -1.29 -4.45
CA GLY A 107 0.78 -2.58 -3.76
C GLY A 107 -0.48 -3.42 -3.99
N ALA A 108 -1.65 -2.79 -3.84
CA ALA A 108 -2.93 -3.45 -4.08
C ALA A 108 -3.16 -3.84 -5.55
N ALA A 109 -2.72 -2.99 -6.49
CA ALA A 109 -2.81 -3.27 -7.92
C ALA A 109 -1.90 -4.43 -8.34
N LEU A 110 -0.70 -4.52 -7.75
CA LEU A 110 0.23 -5.63 -7.98
C LEU A 110 -0.33 -6.94 -7.40
N GLU A 111 -0.91 -6.91 -6.20
CA GLU A 111 -1.59 -8.07 -5.63
C GLU A 111 -2.74 -8.55 -6.51
N TYR A 112 -3.58 -7.62 -6.99
CA TYR A 112 -4.67 -7.93 -7.89
C TYR A 112 -4.17 -8.58 -9.19
N TYR A 113 -3.09 -8.05 -9.75
CA TYR A 113 -2.44 -8.64 -10.92
C TYR A 113 -1.94 -10.06 -10.65
N MET A 114 -1.25 -10.29 -9.54
CA MET A 114 -0.75 -11.61 -9.17
C MET A 114 -1.87 -12.64 -8.99
N ARG A 115 -3.01 -12.21 -8.42
CA ARG A 115 -4.19 -13.06 -8.20
C ARG A 115 -4.98 -13.36 -9.47
N THR A 116 -5.00 -12.43 -10.44
CA THR A 116 -5.96 -12.49 -11.56
C THR A 116 -5.35 -12.45 -12.95
N GLY A 117 -4.08 -12.04 -13.06
CA GLY A 117 -3.44 -11.74 -14.35
C GLY A 117 -3.91 -10.45 -15.01
N LYS A 118 -4.88 -9.74 -14.42
CA LYS A 118 -5.46 -8.50 -14.98
C LYS A 118 -4.58 -7.30 -14.66
N THR A 119 -4.32 -6.47 -15.68
CA THR A 119 -3.36 -5.36 -15.60
C THR A 119 -4.02 -3.98 -15.51
N GLU A 120 -5.35 -3.88 -15.52
CA GLU A 120 -6.06 -2.60 -15.57
C GLU A 120 -5.68 -1.69 -14.39
N PRO A 121 -5.71 -2.12 -13.11
CA PRO A 121 -5.30 -1.26 -12.01
C PRO A 121 -3.81 -0.86 -12.05
N LEU A 122 -2.93 -1.74 -12.56
CA LEU A 122 -1.52 -1.41 -12.72
C LEU A 122 -1.30 -0.26 -13.70
N ARG A 123 -2.12 -0.14 -14.75
CA ARG A 123 -2.03 0.94 -15.74
C ARG A 123 -2.34 2.32 -15.14
N GLU A 124 -3.05 2.36 -14.01
CA GLU A 124 -3.40 3.59 -13.28
C GLU A 124 -2.36 3.96 -12.21
N CYS A 125 -1.36 3.09 -11.99
CA CYS A 125 -0.31 3.34 -11.01
C CYS A 125 0.58 4.51 -11.41
N ALA A 126 1.13 5.17 -10.41
CA ALA A 126 2.06 6.30 -10.58
C ALA A 126 3.48 5.89 -11.01
N LEU A 127 3.73 4.61 -11.29
CA LEU A 127 5.04 4.13 -11.69
C LEU A 127 5.50 4.74 -13.03
N ASP A 128 6.81 4.91 -13.17
CA ASP A 128 7.41 5.26 -14.45
C ASP A 128 7.01 4.23 -15.52
N LYS A 129 6.77 4.75 -16.74
CA LYS A 129 6.30 3.92 -17.87
C LYS A 129 7.23 2.75 -18.19
N SER A 130 8.53 2.89 -17.99
CA SER A 130 9.49 1.82 -18.25
C SER A 130 9.43 0.71 -17.20
N GLU A 131 9.19 1.06 -15.94
CA GLU A 131 8.99 0.11 -14.86
C GLU A 131 7.66 -0.62 -15.01
N LEU A 132 6.60 0.14 -15.30
CA LEU A 132 5.26 -0.39 -15.51
C LEU A 132 5.19 -1.33 -16.72
N LYS A 133 5.87 -0.99 -17.83
CA LYS A 133 5.84 -1.78 -19.06
C LYS A 133 6.20 -3.25 -18.85
N SER A 134 7.21 -3.53 -18.05
CA SER A 134 7.63 -4.91 -17.79
C SER A 134 6.59 -5.75 -17.03
N MET A 135 5.68 -5.10 -16.32
CA MET A 135 4.59 -5.78 -15.58
C MET A 135 3.36 -5.98 -16.45
N ILE A 136 3.01 -5.00 -17.30
CA ILE A 136 1.80 -5.05 -18.14
C ILE A 136 2.03 -5.70 -19.51
N GLU A 137 3.27 -5.72 -19.98
CA GLU A 137 3.72 -6.34 -21.24
C GLU A 137 4.90 -7.26 -20.94
N PRO A 138 4.70 -8.36 -20.20
CA PRO A 138 5.78 -9.26 -19.83
C PRO A 138 6.36 -9.96 -21.05
N GLU A 139 7.65 -10.30 -20.95
CA GLU A 139 8.36 -11.02 -22.01
C GLU A 139 7.75 -12.39 -22.30
N SER A 140 7.86 -12.82 -23.56
CA SER A 140 7.32 -14.10 -23.99
C SER A 140 8.00 -15.29 -23.30
N GLY A 141 7.19 -16.28 -22.93
CA GLY A 141 7.62 -17.48 -22.22
C GLY A 141 7.74 -17.31 -20.71
N THR A 142 7.54 -16.10 -20.17
CA THR A 142 7.61 -15.84 -18.73
C THR A 142 6.31 -16.23 -18.02
N LEU A 143 6.39 -16.37 -16.67
CA LEU A 143 5.21 -16.56 -15.84
C LEU A 143 4.24 -15.37 -15.98
N GLY A 144 4.76 -14.15 -16.06
CA GLY A 144 3.94 -12.94 -16.24
C GLY A 144 3.08 -13.01 -17.49
N GLU A 145 3.65 -13.44 -18.63
CA GLU A 145 2.88 -13.62 -19.87
C GLU A 145 1.75 -14.65 -19.67
N LYS A 146 2.04 -15.78 -19.02
CA LYS A 146 1.04 -16.82 -18.76
C LYS A 146 -0.07 -16.34 -17.82
N LEU A 147 0.25 -15.52 -16.83
CA LEU A 147 -0.74 -14.90 -15.95
C LEU A 147 -1.67 -13.97 -16.75
N VAL A 148 -1.11 -13.07 -17.56
CA VAL A 148 -1.89 -12.14 -18.41
C VAL A 148 -2.80 -12.89 -19.39
N LYS A 149 -2.35 -14.01 -19.95
CA LYS A 149 -3.14 -14.86 -20.84
C LYS A 149 -4.16 -15.75 -20.12
N GLY A 150 -4.14 -15.79 -18.78
CA GLY A 150 -4.96 -16.72 -18.00
C GLY A 150 -4.58 -18.19 -18.19
N GLU A 151 -3.34 -18.46 -18.60
CA GLU A 151 -2.78 -19.81 -18.77
C GLU A 151 -2.13 -20.34 -17.49
N ALA A 152 -1.82 -19.45 -16.54
CA ALA A 152 -1.33 -19.77 -15.21
C ALA A 152 -2.01 -18.90 -14.16
N TRP A 153 -1.99 -19.35 -12.92
CA TRP A 153 -2.52 -18.62 -11.76
C TRP A 153 -1.77 -19.00 -10.48
N MET A 154 -1.82 -18.10 -9.51
CA MET A 154 -1.19 -18.23 -8.19
C MET A 154 -2.26 -18.47 -7.12
N HIS A 155 -1.91 -19.28 -6.11
CA HIS A 155 -2.80 -19.51 -4.97
C HIS A 155 -2.72 -18.36 -3.97
N ASP A 156 -3.77 -17.57 -3.90
CA ASP A 156 -3.94 -16.47 -2.92
C ASP A 156 -2.70 -15.59 -2.73
N ALA A 157 -2.10 -15.18 -3.85
CA ALA A 157 -0.92 -14.33 -3.83
C ALA A 157 -1.15 -13.05 -3.01
N SER A 158 -0.15 -12.59 -2.29
CA SER A 158 -0.23 -11.37 -1.50
C SER A 158 0.97 -10.44 -1.74
N VAL A 159 0.72 -9.14 -1.60
CA VAL A 159 1.72 -8.09 -1.71
C VAL A 159 1.57 -7.15 -0.53
N VAL A 160 2.63 -6.98 0.24
CA VAL A 160 2.68 -6.07 1.38
C VAL A 160 3.77 -5.04 1.14
N ILE A 161 3.42 -3.77 1.16
CA ILE A 161 4.37 -2.67 1.21
C ILE A 161 4.41 -2.13 2.63
N THR A 162 5.59 -2.11 3.24
CA THR A 162 5.82 -1.54 4.55
C THR A 162 6.65 -0.27 4.41
N MET A 163 6.13 0.85 4.87
CA MET A 163 6.86 2.11 4.94
C MET A 163 7.85 2.05 6.10
N LEU A 164 9.13 2.26 5.86
CA LEU A 164 10.19 2.11 6.87
C LEU A 164 10.40 3.37 7.71
N SER A 165 9.80 4.49 7.31
CA SER A 165 9.83 5.75 8.06
C SER A 165 8.46 6.40 8.13
N ALA A 166 8.25 7.28 9.12
CA ALA A 166 7.00 8.01 9.32
C ALA A 166 6.71 9.02 8.21
N GLN A 167 7.75 9.54 7.56
CA GLN A 167 7.67 10.55 6.51
C GLN A 167 8.77 10.28 5.48
N PRO A 168 8.56 10.65 4.21
CA PRO A 168 9.62 10.63 3.21
C PRO A 168 10.66 11.71 3.49
N GLU A 169 11.90 11.44 3.11
CA GLU A 169 12.93 12.48 3.01
C GLU A 169 12.72 13.30 1.74
N ARG A 170 12.86 14.63 1.84
CA ARG A 170 12.70 15.51 0.69
C ARG A 170 14.03 16.07 0.25
N GLU A 171 14.36 15.89 -1.03
CA GLU A 171 15.52 16.46 -1.69
C GLU A 171 15.08 17.26 -2.93
N GLY A 172 15.04 18.57 -2.82
CA GLY A 172 14.44 19.43 -3.86
C GLY A 172 12.96 19.12 -4.07
N ASP A 173 12.61 18.69 -5.28
CA ASP A 173 11.25 18.29 -5.66
C ASP A 173 11.02 16.77 -5.56
N THR A 174 12.03 16.02 -5.16
CA THR A 174 11.97 14.57 -5.02
C THR A 174 11.67 14.19 -3.56
N TYR A 175 10.76 13.26 -3.38
CA TYR A 175 10.46 12.61 -2.12
C TYR A 175 11.06 11.19 -2.15
N ASN A 176 11.96 10.90 -1.22
CA ASN A 176 12.63 9.62 -1.08
C ASN A 176 11.99 8.86 0.09
N TRP A 177 11.43 7.69 -0.16
CA TRP A 177 10.78 6.90 0.88
C TRP A 177 11.26 5.47 0.86
N ASP A 178 11.89 5.05 1.94
CA ASP A 178 12.32 3.67 2.10
C ASP A 178 11.11 2.78 2.41
N ILE A 179 11.01 1.73 1.63
CA ILE A 179 9.97 0.73 1.76
C ILE A 179 10.56 -0.67 1.83
N ARG A 180 9.79 -1.58 2.41
CA ARG A 180 9.97 -3.01 2.25
C ARG A 180 8.79 -3.55 1.45
N LEU A 181 9.09 -4.20 0.33
CA LEU A 181 8.12 -4.91 -0.49
C LEU A 181 8.26 -6.41 -0.19
N THR A 182 7.18 -7.01 0.29
CA THR A 182 7.07 -8.46 0.50
C THR A 182 6.06 -9.02 -0.48
N MET A 183 6.47 -10.02 -1.27
CA MET A 183 5.61 -10.73 -2.22
C MET A 183 5.55 -12.20 -1.84
N ASP A 184 4.36 -12.75 -1.79
CA ASP A 184 4.11 -14.18 -1.57
C ASP A 184 3.22 -14.69 -2.71
N PRO A 185 3.70 -15.60 -3.58
CA PRO A 185 2.89 -16.19 -4.64
C PRO A 185 1.84 -17.20 -4.13
N GLY A 186 1.84 -17.49 -2.82
CA GLY A 186 0.98 -18.50 -2.22
C GLY A 186 1.56 -19.91 -2.30
N GLU A 187 0.76 -20.91 -1.94
CA GLU A 187 1.23 -22.29 -1.77
C GLU A 187 1.60 -23.00 -3.07
N PHE A 188 1.07 -22.54 -4.20
CA PHE A 188 1.38 -23.13 -5.50
C PHE A 188 1.19 -22.12 -6.63
N ILE A 189 1.83 -22.42 -7.77
CA ILE A 189 1.55 -21.83 -9.08
C ILE A 189 1.03 -22.93 -9.96
N ALA A 190 -0.16 -22.74 -10.53
CA ALA A 190 -0.80 -23.72 -11.38
C ALA A 190 -0.97 -23.22 -12.82
N SER A 191 -1.05 -24.15 -13.74
CA SER A 191 -1.46 -23.96 -15.13
C SER A 191 -2.35 -25.13 -15.53
N LYS A 192 -2.88 -25.12 -16.74
CA LYS A 192 -3.74 -26.22 -17.24
C LYS A 192 -3.05 -27.60 -17.19
N ASP A 193 -1.73 -27.63 -17.35
CA ASP A 193 -0.97 -28.87 -17.53
C ASP A 193 -0.05 -29.20 -16.33
N ARG A 194 0.13 -28.26 -15.41
CA ARG A 194 1.12 -28.41 -14.34
C ARG A 194 0.74 -27.62 -13.10
N VAL A 195 0.98 -28.23 -11.95
CA VAL A 195 1.02 -27.54 -10.65
C VAL A 195 2.46 -27.59 -10.14
N GLN A 196 2.98 -26.45 -9.76
CA GLN A 196 4.25 -26.31 -9.08
C GLN A 196 3.97 -25.89 -7.65
N GLU A 197 4.16 -26.80 -6.71
CA GLU A 197 4.05 -26.48 -5.29
C GLU A 197 5.17 -25.52 -4.90
N ALA A 198 4.83 -24.52 -4.11
CA ALA A 198 5.80 -23.60 -3.56
C ALA A 198 6.56 -24.28 -2.40
N PRO A 199 7.78 -23.83 -2.13
CA PRO A 199 8.48 -24.22 -0.89
C PRO A 199 7.71 -23.76 0.35
N SER A 200 8.32 -23.97 1.52
CA SER A 200 7.78 -23.47 2.79
C SER A 200 7.50 -21.96 2.73
N GLU A 201 6.64 -21.47 3.59
CA GLU A 201 6.25 -20.04 3.63
C GLU A 201 7.47 -19.10 3.70
N SER A 202 8.48 -19.47 4.46
CA SER A 202 9.71 -18.68 4.61
C SER A 202 10.58 -18.65 3.34
N GLU A 203 10.47 -19.64 2.47
CA GLU A 203 11.27 -19.74 1.24
C GLU A 203 10.56 -19.15 0.02
N ARG A 204 9.24 -19.07 0.05
CA ARG A 204 8.44 -18.52 -1.07
C ARG A 204 8.23 -17.01 -0.99
N LYS A 205 8.35 -16.43 0.21
CA LYS A 205 8.26 -14.97 0.38
C LYS A 205 9.53 -14.31 -0.12
N ASP A 206 9.36 -13.45 -1.11
CA ASP A 206 10.41 -12.56 -1.58
C ASP A 206 10.26 -11.21 -0.89
N GLU A 207 11.30 -10.80 -0.17
CA GLU A 207 11.35 -9.55 0.58
C GLU A 207 12.51 -8.70 0.11
N VAL A 208 12.20 -7.50 -0.35
CA VAL A 208 13.19 -6.56 -0.83
C VAL A 208 12.97 -5.17 -0.25
N GLU A 209 14.04 -4.53 0.19
CA GLU A 209 14.04 -3.11 0.58
C GLU A 209 14.42 -2.24 -0.61
N ARG A 210 13.72 -1.12 -0.77
CA ARG A 210 13.90 -0.17 -1.86
C ARG A 210 13.67 1.24 -1.36
N THR A 211 14.37 2.20 -1.96
CA THR A 211 14.01 3.61 -1.85
C THR A 211 13.15 3.98 -3.06
N LEU A 212 11.90 4.35 -2.80
CA LEU A 212 11.04 4.92 -3.83
C LEU A 212 11.32 6.42 -3.96
N HIS A 213 11.47 6.86 -5.20
CA HIS A 213 11.62 8.27 -5.53
C HIS A 213 10.31 8.75 -6.15
N GLY A 214 9.64 9.69 -5.48
CA GLY A 214 8.40 10.31 -5.92
C GLY A 214 8.63 11.76 -6.36
N VAL A 215 8.20 12.09 -7.57
CA VAL A 215 8.16 13.47 -8.06
C VAL A 215 6.72 13.79 -8.44
N TYR A 216 6.23 14.95 -8.01
CA TYR A 216 4.90 15.42 -8.42
C TYR A 216 5.02 16.36 -9.60
N GLU A 217 4.54 15.93 -10.75
CA GLU A 217 4.61 16.71 -11.99
C GLU A 217 3.32 16.57 -12.81
N ASN A 218 2.92 17.62 -13.51
CA ASN A 218 1.74 17.62 -14.38
C ASN A 218 0.45 17.14 -13.70
N GLY A 219 0.29 17.41 -12.39
CA GLY A 219 -0.93 17.04 -11.64
C GLY A 219 -0.96 15.58 -11.17
N ALA A 220 0.14 14.86 -11.22
CA ALA A 220 0.23 13.46 -10.81
C ALA A 220 1.59 13.13 -10.19
N TRP A 221 1.63 12.10 -9.36
CA TRP A 221 2.86 11.49 -8.90
C TRP A 221 3.50 10.64 -10.00
N LYS A 222 4.82 10.66 -10.03
CA LYS A 222 5.65 9.74 -10.80
C LYS A 222 6.61 9.04 -9.85
N LEU A 223 6.52 7.72 -9.78
CA LEU A 223 7.31 6.88 -8.89
C LEU A 223 8.36 6.10 -9.69
N THR A 224 9.57 6.05 -9.15
CA THR A 224 10.69 5.24 -9.66
C THR A 224 11.38 4.52 -8.50
N GLY A 225 12.26 3.55 -8.80
CA GLY A 225 13.02 2.81 -7.79
C GLY A 225 12.44 1.43 -7.46
N MET A 226 11.38 0.99 -8.13
CA MET A 226 10.84 -0.37 -7.95
C MET A 226 11.72 -1.44 -8.58
N ARG A 227 12.44 -1.12 -9.67
CA ARG A 227 13.43 -2.04 -10.24
C ARG A 227 14.68 -2.08 -9.39
N ALA A 228 15.24 -3.29 -9.21
CA ALA A 228 16.59 -3.41 -8.71
C ALA A 228 17.50 -2.60 -9.63
N SER A 229 18.24 -1.64 -9.09
CA SER A 229 19.39 -1.11 -9.79
C SER A 229 20.27 -2.31 -10.12
N SER A 230 20.49 -2.60 -11.40
CA SER A 230 21.47 -3.57 -11.81
C SER A 230 22.85 -3.00 -11.43
N SER A 231 23.19 -3.03 -10.14
CA SER A 231 24.53 -2.82 -9.70
C SER A 231 25.31 -4.01 -10.25
N SER A 232 25.95 -3.79 -11.39
CA SER A 232 27.01 -4.66 -11.88
C SER A 232 28.01 -4.83 -10.73
N SER A 233 27.90 -5.92 -9.98
CA SER A 233 29.00 -6.38 -9.15
C SER A 233 30.10 -6.80 -10.13
N SER A 234 30.95 -5.84 -10.51
CA SER A 234 32.27 -6.12 -11.05
C SER A 234 33.04 -6.77 -9.91
N ALA A 235 32.91 -8.10 -9.78
CA ALA A 235 33.84 -8.90 -9.03
C ALA A 235 35.20 -8.71 -9.70
N SER A 236 36.02 -7.83 -9.11
CA SER A 236 37.43 -7.76 -9.41
C SER A 236 38.07 -9.06 -8.98
N ALA A 237 38.27 -9.96 -9.95
CA ALA A 237 39.18 -11.08 -9.79
C ALA A 237 40.59 -10.49 -9.77
N SER A 238 41.27 -10.63 -8.64
CA SER A 238 42.71 -10.47 -8.46
C SER A 238 43.31 -11.83 -8.20
#